data_6cef1b6e81c8ce06ebeb1d13a6109dad
#
_entry.id   6cef1b6e81c8ce06ebeb1d13a6109dad
#
_cell.length_a   1.000
_cell.length_b   1.000
_cell.length_c   1.000
_cell.angle_alpha   90.00
_cell.angle_beta   90.00
_cell.angle_gamma   90.00
#
_symmetry.space_group_name_H-M   'P 1'
#
loop_
_entity.id
_entity.type
_entity.pdbx_description
1 polymer ?
#
loop_
_entity_poly.entity_id
_entity_poly.type
_entity_poly.pdbx_seq_one_letter_code
_entity_poly.pdbx_strand_id
1 'polypeptide(L)'
;KALYLKQRTLLERFEPMKLTKKNYLRQMHRWLGLIAGIQLLLWTVSGLYFTLIPIEEIRGDHLRLEPEATPVTNHQWLSPRQVLNLHPDLNTKTSQEIRLSHTDGHPIYLIGSVRLDALTGKKLDTVSKQQALDIVQARAKGRITGIDLVQSVDSDSEYRGRELPAWRVTIDQEEAHFYVGAGSGRLLAVRTNAWRWFDFLWALHIMDYENRDNFNHLLVQVLAVLSAITVLSGLALFVVTLRARGQTAG
;
A
#
# COMPACT_ATOMS: atom_id res chain seq x y z
N LYS A 1 28.54 -59.18 32.05
CA LYS A 1 28.48 -59.47 30.59
C LYS A 1 27.16 -58.97 29.91
N ALA A 2 26.03 -59.14 30.57
CA ALA A 2 24.72 -58.70 29.96
C ALA A 2 24.56 -57.17 29.82
N LEU A 3 25.11 -56.38 30.74
CA LEU A 3 25.07 -54.89 30.67
C LEU A 3 25.96 -54.32 29.56
N TYR A 4 27.07 -54.98 29.27
CA TYR A 4 27.99 -54.54 28.20
C TYR A 4 27.41 -54.78 26.79
N LEU A 5 26.64 -55.83 26.62
CA LEU A 5 25.94 -56.13 25.36
C LEU A 5 24.77 -55.16 25.11
N LYS A 6 24.08 -54.69 26.17
CA LYS A 6 22.97 -53.74 26.04
C LYS A 6 23.42 -52.31 25.70
N GLN A 7 24.62 -51.91 26.12
CA GLN A 7 25.22 -50.64 25.73
C GLN A 7 25.71 -50.63 24.27
N ARG A 8 26.20 -51.73 23.77
CA ARG A 8 26.65 -51.84 22.37
C ARG A 8 25.49 -51.73 21.38
N THR A 9 24.32 -52.30 21.71
CA THR A 9 23.11 -52.23 20.89
C THR A 9 22.46 -50.83 20.87
N LEU A 10 22.73 -49.99 21.88
CA LEU A 10 22.25 -48.60 21.89
C LEU A 10 23.18 -47.66 21.08
N LEU A 11 24.48 -47.93 21.03
CA LEU A 11 25.45 -47.16 20.26
C LEU A 11 25.42 -47.49 18.76
N GLU A 12 25.06 -48.69 18.38
CA GLU A 12 24.89 -49.11 16.98
C GLU A 12 23.61 -48.54 16.32
N ARG A 13 22.70 -47.93 17.11
CA ARG A 13 21.50 -47.25 16.59
C ARG A 13 21.77 -45.86 16.05
N PHE A 14 22.96 -45.30 16.28
CA PHE A 14 23.40 -44.04 15.71
C PHE A 14 24.43 -44.26 14.59
N GLU A 15 24.12 -45.13 13.62
CA GLU A 15 24.84 -45.03 12.35
C GLU A 15 24.57 -43.69 11.73
N PRO A 16 25.60 -42.87 11.40
CA PRO A 16 25.37 -41.63 10.66
C PRO A 16 24.71 -42.02 9.34
N MET A 17 23.46 -41.61 9.16
CA MET A 17 22.65 -41.87 7.98
C MET A 17 23.47 -41.46 6.76
N LYS A 18 24.02 -42.42 6.00
CA LYS A 18 24.74 -42.14 4.74
C LYS A 18 23.80 -41.38 3.84
N LEU A 19 23.99 -40.07 3.79
CA LEU A 19 23.21 -39.16 2.96
C LEU A 19 23.49 -39.46 1.49
N THR A 20 22.70 -40.36 0.90
CA THR A 20 22.72 -40.51 -0.56
C THR A 20 22.29 -39.18 -1.15
N LYS A 21 22.80 -38.81 -2.36
CA LYS A 21 22.43 -37.56 -3.07
C LYS A 21 20.92 -37.31 -3.07
N LYS A 22 20.13 -38.39 -3.18
CA LYS A 22 18.66 -38.37 -3.15
C LYS A 22 18.08 -37.93 -1.79
N ASN A 23 18.67 -38.37 -0.69
CA ASN A 23 18.25 -38.03 0.67
C ASN A 23 18.62 -36.58 1.02
N TYR A 24 19.78 -36.11 0.57
CA TYR A 24 20.19 -34.72 0.71
C TYR A 24 19.24 -33.77 -0.02
N LEU A 25 18.91 -34.05 -1.28
CA LEU A 25 17.97 -33.24 -2.07
C LEU A 25 16.58 -33.18 -1.42
N ARG A 26 16.07 -34.31 -0.90
CA ARG A 26 14.79 -34.37 -0.19
C ARG A 26 14.82 -33.53 1.10
N GLN A 27 15.89 -33.60 1.85
CA GLN A 27 16.03 -32.88 3.10
C GLN A 27 16.16 -31.38 2.85
N MET A 28 16.97 -30.98 1.87
CA MET A 28 17.10 -29.60 1.43
C MET A 28 15.74 -29.03 0.97
N HIS A 29 15.05 -29.75 0.09
CA HIS A 29 13.71 -29.34 -0.37
C HIS A 29 12.71 -29.20 0.78
N ARG A 30 12.76 -30.10 1.79
CA ARG A 30 11.85 -30.04 2.94
C ARG A 30 12.06 -28.78 3.79
N TRP A 31 13.31 -28.40 4.06
CA TRP A 31 13.61 -27.21 4.86
C TRP A 31 13.39 -25.91 4.08
N LEU A 32 13.83 -25.87 2.83
CA LEU A 32 13.53 -24.75 1.93
C LEU A 32 12.02 -24.61 1.75
N GLY A 33 11.32 -25.72 1.59
CA GLY A 33 9.87 -25.75 1.46
C GLY A 33 9.14 -25.25 2.70
N LEU A 34 9.67 -25.50 3.90
CA LEU A 34 9.07 -24.96 5.12
C LEU A 34 9.22 -23.43 5.18
N ILE A 35 10.41 -22.91 4.92
CA ILE A 35 10.69 -21.45 4.98
C ILE A 35 9.96 -20.73 3.84
N ALA A 36 10.17 -21.17 2.60
CA ALA A 36 9.54 -20.56 1.44
C ALA A 36 8.01 -20.80 1.42
N GLY A 37 7.53 -21.92 1.96
CA GLY A 37 6.12 -22.26 1.99
C GLY A 37 5.29 -21.30 2.83
N ILE A 38 5.80 -20.86 3.97
CA ILE A 38 5.14 -19.84 4.80
C ILE A 38 4.98 -18.53 3.99
N GLN A 39 6.07 -18.10 3.34
CA GLN A 39 6.03 -16.88 2.54
C GLN A 39 5.11 -17.01 1.30
N LEU A 40 5.16 -18.14 0.61
CA LEU A 40 4.26 -18.41 -0.51
C LEU A 40 2.79 -18.41 -0.07
N LEU A 41 2.50 -18.94 1.13
CA LEU A 41 1.15 -18.89 1.71
C LEU A 41 0.74 -17.44 1.95
N LEU A 42 1.59 -16.60 2.55
CA LEU A 42 1.31 -15.19 2.78
C LEU A 42 1.07 -14.46 1.45
N TRP A 43 1.89 -14.71 0.43
CA TRP A 43 1.70 -14.14 -0.90
C TRP A 43 0.40 -14.59 -1.56
N THR A 44 0.05 -15.87 -1.41
CA THR A 44 -1.21 -16.40 -1.96
C THR A 44 -2.42 -15.79 -1.27
N VAL A 45 -2.42 -15.71 0.06
CA VAL A 45 -3.53 -15.14 0.84
C VAL A 45 -3.70 -13.65 0.56
N SER A 46 -2.61 -12.87 0.57
CA SER A 46 -2.66 -11.44 0.24
C SER A 46 -3.06 -11.20 -1.21
N GLY A 47 -2.51 -11.98 -2.15
CA GLY A 47 -2.88 -11.92 -3.56
C GLY A 47 -4.36 -12.25 -3.80
N LEU A 48 -4.90 -13.23 -3.06
CA LEU A 48 -6.33 -13.56 -3.13
C LEU A 48 -7.19 -12.38 -2.67
N TYR A 49 -6.83 -11.73 -1.55
CA TYR A 49 -7.52 -10.51 -1.10
C TYR A 49 -7.51 -9.42 -2.18
N PHE A 50 -6.35 -9.16 -2.81
CA PHE A 50 -6.21 -8.14 -3.86
C PHE A 50 -7.00 -8.43 -5.13
N THR A 51 -7.32 -9.70 -5.39
CA THR A 51 -8.12 -10.09 -6.55
C THR A 51 -9.61 -10.18 -6.26
N LEU A 52 -10.01 -10.44 -5.00
CA LEU A 52 -11.41 -10.58 -4.62
C LEU A 52 -12.08 -9.24 -4.30
N ILE A 53 -11.34 -8.29 -3.76
CA ILE A 53 -11.89 -6.97 -3.38
C ILE A 53 -11.60 -5.96 -4.49
N PRO A 54 -12.62 -5.36 -5.11
CA PRO A 54 -12.44 -4.33 -6.13
C PRO A 54 -11.63 -3.13 -5.60
N ILE A 55 -10.73 -2.60 -6.43
CA ILE A 55 -9.88 -1.48 -6.02
C ILE A 55 -10.67 -0.22 -5.68
N GLU A 56 -11.83 -0.04 -6.30
CA GLU A 56 -12.78 1.05 -6.05
C GLU A 56 -13.33 0.97 -4.61
N GLU A 57 -13.62 -0.24 -4.13
CA GLU A 57 -14.06 -0.46 -2.75
C GLU A 57 -12.93 -0.15 -1.76
N ILE A 58 -11.71 -0.62 -2.03
CA ILE A 58 -10.52 -0.33 -1.23
C ILE A 58 -10.29 1.18 -1.14
N ARG A 59 -10.43 1.92 -2.26
CA ARG A 59 -10.26 3.37 -2.31
C ARG A 59 -11.40 4.16 -1.70
N GLY A 60 -12.49 3.49 -1.33
CA GLY A 60 -13.67 4.13 -0.76
C GLY A 60 -14.46 4.96 -1.77
N ASP A 61 -14.43 4.60 -3.06
CA ASP A 61 -15.14 5.34 -4.10
C ASP A 61 -16.66 5.24 -3.92
N HIS A 62 -17.16 4.13 -3.38
CA HIS A 62 -18.57 3.95 -3.01
C HIS A 62 -19.05 4.93 -1.93
N LEU A 63 -18.15 5.47 -1.11
CA LEU A 63 -18.44 6.47 -0.08
C LEU A 63 -18.35 7.91 -0.59
N ARG A 64 -17.93 8.10 -1.84
CA ARG A 64 -17.79 9.43 -2.44
C ARG A 64 -19.05 9.83 -3.18
N LEU A 65 -19.37 11.11 -3.08
CA LEU A 65 -20.27 11.79 -4.00
C LEU A 65 -19.42 12.45 -5.09
N GLU A 66 -19.85 12.32 -6.33
CA GLU A 66 -19.23 13.09 -7.40
C GLU A 66 -19.54 14.57 -7.21
N PRO A 67 -18.54 15.46 -7.28
CA PRO A 67 -18.79 16.88 -7.19
C PRO A 67 -19.66 17.31 -8.38
N GLU A 68 -20.65 18.16 -8.12
CA GLU A 68 -21.39 18.79 -9.20
C GLU A 68 -20.43 19.51 -10.14
N ALA A 69 -20.57 19.23 -11.45
CA ALA A 69 -19.76 19.90 -12.45
C ALA A 69 -20.10 21.40 -12.44
N THR A 70 -19.21 22.21 -11.92
CA THR A 70 -19.36 23.67 -11.99
C THR A 70 -18.99 24.09 -13.41
N PRO A 71 -19.94 24.66 -14.19
CA PRO A 71 -19.63 25.10 -15.53
C PRO A 71 -18.54 26.17 -15.47
N VAL A 72 -17.55 26.06 -16.34
CA VAL A 72 -16.53 27.10 -16.54
C VAL A 72 -17.26 28.27 -17.23
N THR A 73 -17.82 29.14 -16.43
CA THR A 73 -18.49 30.35 -16.96
C THR A 73 -17.42 31.35 -17.39
N ASN A 74 -17.79 32.23 -18.31
CA ASN A 74 -16.89 33.18 -18.99
C ASN A 74 -16.42 34.28 -18.03
N HIS A 75 -15.56 33.92 -17.07
CA HIS A 75 -14.98 34.85 -16.10
C HIS A 75 -13.63 35.35 -16.62
N GLN A 76 -13.34 36.61 -16.37
CA GLN A 76 -12.02 37.20 -16.64
C GLN A 76 -11.02 36.76 -15.55
N TRP A 77 -10.57 35.53 -15.67
CA TRP A 77 -9.53 35.03 -14.77
C TRP A 77 -8.15 35.56 -15.16
N LEU A 78 -7.30 35.77 -14.19
CA LEU A 78 -5.90 36.03 -14.45
C LEU A 78 -5.30 34.82 -15.16
N SER A 79 -4.48 35.04 -16.16
CA SER A 79 -3.73 33.95 -16.76
C SER A 79 -2.73 33.37 -15.76
N PRO A 80 -2.33 32.08 -15.89
CA PRO A 80 -1.29 31.49 -15.04
C PRO A 80 0.00 32.32 -14.99
N ARG A 81 0.39 32.93 -16.11
CA ARG A 81 1.55 33.82 -16.17
C ARG A 81 1.37 35.08 -15.31
N GLN A 82 0.19 35.69 -15.32
CA GLN A 82 -0.09 36.86 -14.50
C GLN A 82 -0.05 36.50 -13.01
N VAL A 83 -0.61 35.36 -12.62
CA VAL A 83 -0.58 34.86 -11.25
C VAL A 83 0.85 34.59 -10.78
N LEU A 84 1.68 33.94 -11.61
CA LEU A 84 3.09 33.69 -11.28
C LEU A 84 3.91 34.98 -11.19
N ASN A 85 3.59 35.99 -11.99
CA ASN A 85 4.27 37.30 -11.89
C ASN A 85 3.96 38.02 -10.59
N LEU A 86 2.76 37.82 -10.02
CA LEU A 86 2.38 38.37 -8.72
C LEU A 86 3.08 37.62 -7.55
N HIS A 87 3.51 36.38 -7.79
CA HIS A 87 4.12 35.50 -6.79
C HIS A 87 5.43 34.88 -7.31
N PRO A 88 6.51 35.66 -7.45
CA PRO A 88 7.80 35.17 -7.96
C PRO A 88 8.39 34.05 -7.10
N ASP A 89 8.07 34.04 -5.79
CA ASP A 89 8.46 33.02 -4.81
C ASP A 89 7.90 31.61 -5.16
N LEU A 90 6.78 31.56 -5.88
CA LEU A 90 6.17 30.31 -6.31
C LEU A 90 6.74 29.80 -7.64
N ASN A 91 7.47 30.62 -8.38
CA ASN A 91 8.04 30.29 -9.71
C ASN A 91 9.43 29.62 -9.63
N THR A 92 9.79 29.03 -8.51
CA THR A 92 11.17 28.56 -8.24
C THR A 92 11.49 27.16 -8.75
N LYS A 93 10.51 26.39 -9.24
CA LYS A 93 10.71 25.00 -9.68
C LYS A 93 10.41 24.85 -11.18
N THR A 94 11.31 24.22 -11.89
CA THR A 94 11.28 24.01 -13.36
C THR A 94 10.09 23.16 -13.83
N SER A 95 9.42 22.45 -12.93
CA SER A 95 8.29 21.53 -13.25
C SER A 95 7.21 21.66 -12.18
N GLN A 96 6.49 22.78 -12.18
CA GLN A 96 5.43 23.03 -11.22
C GLN A 96 4.07 22.93 -11.91
N GLU A 97 3.22 22.02 -11.41
CA GLU A 97 1.84 21.94 -11.88
C GLU A 97 1.05 23.13 -11.34
N ILE A 98 0.39 23.85 -12.26
CA ILE A 98 -0.60 24.88 -11.94
C ILE A 98 -1.95 24.28 -12.30
N ARG A 99 -2.80 24.11 -11.31
CA ARG A 99 -4.15 23.57 -11.51
C ARG A 99 -5.19 24.63 -11.24
N LEU A 100 -6.08 24.86 -12.19
CA LEU A 100 -7.29 25.61 -11.95
C LEU A 100 -8.33 24.69 -11.30
N SER A 101 -8.93 25.14 -10.22
CA SER A 101 -9.94 24.41 -9.45
C SER A 101 -11.02 25.38 -8.97
N HIS A 102 -12.08 24.86 -8.38
CA HIS A 102 -13.13 25.67 -7.75
C HIS A 102 -13.28 25.23 -6.29
N THR A 103 -13.41 26.20 -5.42
CA THR A 103 -13.75 25.98 -4.00
C THR A 103 -14.91 26.91 -3.67
N ASP A 104 -16.03 26.34 -3.21
CA ASP A 104 -17.25 27.10 -2.88
C ASP A 104 -17.75 28.00 -4.02
N GLY A 105 -17.65 27.51 -5.28
CA GLY A 105 -18.03 28.27 -6.47
C GLY A 105 -17.00 29.32 -6.91
N HIS A 106 -15.91 29.55 -6.16
CA HIS A 106 -14.85 30.49 -6.51
C HIS A 106 -13.71 29.80 -7.25
N PRO A 107 -13.26 30.34 -8.40
CA PRO A 107 -12.12 29.81 -9.14
C PRO A 107 -10.82 30.09 -8.38
N ILE A 108 -10.01 29.07 -8.21
CA ILE A 108 -8.71 29.16 -7.55
C ILE A 108 -7.61 28.52 -8.39
N TYR A 109 -6.41 29.06 -8.32
CA TYR A 109 -5.22 28.37 -8.76
C TYR A 109 -4.58 27.62 -7.59
N LEU A 110 -4.24 26.37 -7.84
CA LEU A 110 -3.44 25.55 -6.94
C LEU A 110 -2.03 25.41 -7.50
N ILE A 111 -1.04 25.82 -6.71
CA ILE A 111 0.39 25.69 -7.01
C ILE A 111 1.03 24.94 -5.83
N GLY A 112 1.23 23.61 -6.00
CA GLY A 112 1.56 22.75 -4.87
C GLY A 112 0.43 22.72 -3.84
N SER A 113 0.72 23.15 -2.60
CA SER A 113 -0.26 23.31 -1.51
C SER A 113 -0.77 24.76 -1.35
N VAL A 114 -0.36 25.68 -2.21
CA VAL A 114 -0.76 27.09 -2.13
C VAL A 114 -1.99 27.33 -2.97
N ARG A 115 -3.00 27.98 -2.39
CA ARG A 115 -4.22 28.43 -3.06
C ARG A 115 -4.14 29.91 -3.37
N LEU A 116 -4.46 30.26 -4.60
CA LEU A 116 -4.53 31.66 -5.06
C LEU A 116 -5.90 31.88 -5.68
N ASP A 117 -6.54 32.98 -5.34
CA ASP A 117 -7.79 33.41 -5.98
C ASP A 117 -7.53 33.69 -7.47
N ALA A 118 -8.26 33.06 -8.37
CA ALA A 118 -8.02 33.16 -9.81
C ALA A 118 -8.44 34.51 -10.40
N LEU A 119 -9.27 35.31 -9.70
CA LEU A 119 -9.72 36.62 -10.16
C LEU A 119 -8.77 37.72 -9.74
N THR A 120 -8.23 37.62 -8.50
CA THR A 120 -7.43 38.68 -7.89
C THR A 120 -5.94 38.36 -7.78
N GLY A 121 -5.60 37.08 -7.91
CA GLY A 121 -4.23 36.57 -7.66
C GLY A 121 -3.84 36.57 -6.19
N LYS A 122 -4.70 36.90 -5.26
CA LYS A 122 -4.36 36.91 -3.83
C LYS A 122 -4.18 35.50 -3.29
N LYS A 123 -3.18 35.35 -2.41
CA LYS A 123 -2.98 34.11 -1.66
C LYS A 123 -4.12 33.94 -0.66
N LEU A 124 -4.74 32.77 -0.69
CA LEU A 124 -5.79 32.40 0.25
C LEU A 124 -5.18 31.74 1.50
N ASP A 125 -5.84 31.94 2.62
CA ASP A 125 -5.46 31.29 3.87
C ASP A 125 -5.66 29.77 3.79
N THR A 126 -5.05 29.04 4.73
CA THR A 126 -5.27 27.61 4.87
C THR A 126 -6.73 27.29 5.17
N VAL A 127 -7.17 26.12 4.72
CA VAL A 127 -8.54 25.64 4.94
C VAL A 127 -8.85 25.57 6.42
N SER A 128 -9.85 26.29 6.86
CA SER A 128 -10.35 26.24 8.23
C SER A 128 -11.05 24.91 8.53
N LYS A 129 -11.26 24.63 9.82
CA LYS A 129 -12.02 23.46 10.27
C LYS A 129 -13.41 23.40 9.62
N GLN A 130 -14.13 24.54 9.56
CA GLN A 130 -15.47 24.58 8.98
C GLN A 130 -15.43 24.31 7.47
N GLN A 131 -14.52 24.90 6.75
CA GLN A 131 -14.36 24.64 5.31
C GLN A 131 -14.02 23.17 5.02
N ALA A 132 -13.20 22.52 5.86
CA ALA A 132 -12.92 21.11 5.72
C ALA A 132 -14.19 20.24 5.93
N LEU A 133 -15.01 20.58 6.91
CA LEU A 133 -16.31 19.93 7.13
C LEU A 133 -17.22 20.10 5.91
N ASP A 134 -17.36 21.32 5.37
CA ASP A 134 -18.21 21.63 4.22
C ASP A 134 -17.73 20.85 2.96
N ILE A 135 -16.41 20.79 2.75
CA ILE A 135 -15.80 20.01 1.65
C ILE A 135 -16.17 18.53 1.76
N VAL A 136 -16.07 17.95 2.96
CA VAL A 136 -16.37 16.52 3.16
C VAL A 136 -17.89 16.29 3.11
N GLN A 137 -18.69 17.16 3.71
CA GLN A 137 -20.15 17.06 3.66
C GLN A 137 -20.70 17.07 2.23
N ALA A 138 -20.09 17.84 1.33
CA ALA A 138 -20.46 17.88 -0.08
C ALA A 138 -19.97 16.67 -0.90
N ARG A 139 -19.04 15.86 -0.37
CA ARG A 139 -18.35 14.81 -1.12
C ARG A 139 -18.40 13.43 -0.48
N ALA A 140 -18.95 13.28 0.71
CA ALA A 140 -19.04 12.03 1.42
C ALA A 140 -20.50 11.59 1.57
N LYS A 141 -20.73 10.29 1.40
CA LYS A 141 -21.95 9.64 1.84
C LYS A 141 -21.77 9.28 3.31
N GLY A 142 -22.71 9.67 4.15
CA GLY A 142 -22.68 9.41 5.58
C GLY A 142 -22.59 10.66 6.43
N ARG A 143 -22.74 10.47 7.73
CA ARG A 143 -22.75 11.56 8.71
C ARG A 143 -21.34 11.72 9.29
N ILE A 144 -20.89 12.97 9.37
CA ILE A 144 -19.61 13.29 10.01
C ILE A 144 -19.72 13.05 11.53
N THR A 145 -18.79 12.32 12.09
CA THR A 145 -18.71 11.99 13.52
C THR A 145 -17.51 12.64 14.22
N GLY A 146 -16.49 13.06 13.48
CA GLY A 146 -15.30 13.68 14.06
C GLY A 146 -14.46 14.46 13.06
N ILE A 147 -13.64 15.37 13.56
CA ILE A 147 -12.64 16.11 12.77
C ILE A 147 -11.44 16.48 13.63
N ASP A 148 -10.25 16.19 13.13
CA ASP A 148 -8.96 16.47 13.75
C ASP A 148 -7.99 17.08 12.74
N LEU A 149 -7.08 17.95 13.22
CA LEU A 149 -5.97 18.45 12.41
C LEU A 149 -4.75 17.54 12.60
N VAL A 150 -4.32 16.90 11.53
CA VAL A 150 -3.12 16.07 11.46
C VAL A 150 -1.96 16.94 11.00
N GLN A 151 -0.99 17.19 11.87
CA GLN A 151 0.17 18.02 11.59
C GLN A 151 1.40 17.19 11.17
N SER A 152 1.51 15.99 11.71
CA SER A 152 2.59 15.03 11.40
C SER A 152 2.05 13.62 11.40
N VAL A 153 2.72 12.72 10.71
CA VAL A 153 2.37 11.31 10.66
C VAL A 153 3.63 10.46 10.68
N ASP A 154 3.53 9.27 11.26
CA ASP A 154 4.58 8.26 11.21
C ASP A 154 4.61 7.55 9.84
N SER A 155 5.71 6.84 9.57
CA SER A 155 5.93 6.16 8.29
C SER A 155 4.91 5.07 8.00
N ASP A 156 4.32 4.45 9.01
CA ASP A 156 3.29 3.41 8.91
C ASP A 156 1.85 3.95 8.90
N SER A 157 1.68 5.27 9.01
CA SER A 157 0.38 5.92 9.02
C SER A 157 -0.42 5.64 7.73
N GLU A 158 -1.74 5.52 7.86
CA GLU A 158 -2.66 5.43 6.71
C GLU A 158 -2.64 6.68 5.81
N TYR A 159 -2.05 7.79 6.29
CA TYR A 159 -1.95 9.07 5.57
C TYR A 159 -0.52 9.44 5.16
N ARG A 160 0.45 8.51 5.31
CA ARG A 160 1.87 8.72 4.95
C ARG A 160 2.07 9.22 3.52
N GLY A 161 3.14 9.96 3.29
CA GLY A 161 3.55 10.43 1.97
C GLY A 161 2.63 11.47 1.33
N ARG A 162 1.78 12.14 2.11
CA ARG A 162 0.81 13.13 1.61
C ARG A 162 1.02 14.50 2.23
N GLU A 163 0.32 15.48 1.66
CA GLU A 163 0.36 16.88 2.11
C GLU A 163 -0.01 17.01 3.59
N LEU A 164 0.79 17.74 4.34
CA LEU A 164 0.54 18.12 5.73
C LEU A 164 0.67 19.66 5.88
N PRO A 165 -0.06 20.28 6.82
CA PRO A 165 -1.10 19.68 7.63
C PRO A 165 -2.33 19.27 6.82
N ALA A 166 -3.13 18.35 7.38
CA ALA A 166 -4.38 17.90 6.76
C ALA A 166 -5.49 17.73 7.81
N TRP A 167 -6.72 18.01 7.42
CA TRP A 167 -7.90 17.71 8.22
C TRP A 167 -8.32 16.27 8.01
N ARG A 168 -8.37 15.48 9.06
CA ARG A 168 -8.96 14.14 9.08
C ARG A 168 -10.41 14.26 9.53
N VAL A 169 -11.34 13.98 8.63
CA VAL A 169 -12.78 13.98 8.91
C VAL A 169 -13.26 12.53 8.93
N THR A 170 -13.85 12.11 10.04
CA THR A 170 -14.39 10.76 10.21
C THR A 170 -15.89 10.77 9.92
N ILE A 171 -16.36 9.76 9.18
CA ILE A 171 -17.79 9.52 8.94
C ILE A 171 -18.24 8.22 9.63
N ASP A 172 -19.53 8.10 9.90
CA ASP A 172 -20.13 6.92 10.56
C ASP A 172 -20.11 5.66 9.68
N GLN A 173 -20.14 5.79 8.37
CA GLN A 173 -20.04 4.66 7.46
C GLN A 173 -18.60 4.11 7.46
N GLU A 174 -18.45 2.84 7.83
CA GLU A 174 -17.17 2.10 7.89
C GLU A 174 -16.08 2.77 8.73
N GLU A 175 -16.43 3.73 9.59
CA GLU A 175 -15.48 4.59 10.29
C GLU A 175 -14.40 5.15 9.33
N ALA A 176 -14.86 5.55 8.13
CA ALA A 176 -13.98 6.00 7.09
C ALA A 176 -13.41 7.39 7.38
N HIS A 177 -12.13 7.57 7.07
CA HIS A 177 -11.43 8.83 7.22
C HIS A 177 -11.27 9.52 5.87
N PHE A 178 -11.77 10.75 5.78
CA PHE A 178 -11.60 11.64 4.64
C PHE A 178 -10.52 12.67 4.99
N TYR A 179 -9.47 12.74 4.18
CA TYR A 179 -8.33 13.64 4.42
C TYR A 179 -8.37 14.82 3.46
N VAL A 180 -8.49 16.03 4.00
CA VAL A 180 -8.50 17.29 3.25
C VAL A 180 -7.20 18.04 3.54
N GLY A 181 -6.41 18.35 2.52
CA GLY A 181 -5.20 19.14 2.67
C GLY A 181 -5.51 20.54 3.19
N ALA A 182 -4.89 20.94 4.30
CA ALA A 182 -5.14 22.25 4.88
C ALA A 182 -4.63 23.39 3.98
N GLY A 183 -3.54 23.16 3.26
CA GLY A 183 -3.02 24.11 2.27
C GLY A 183 -3.85 24.11 0.99
N SER A 184 -4.06 22.95 0.38
CA SER A 184 -4.67 22.84 -0.96
C SER A 184 -6.21 22.85 -0.96
N GLY A 185 -6.87 22.48 0.12
CA GLY A 185 -8.33 22.26 0.17
C GLY A 185 -8.80 21.04 -0.62
N ARG A 186 -7.88 20.17 -1.06
CA ARG A 186 -8.21 18.98 -1.84
C ARG A 186 -8.55 17.81 -0.95
N LEU A 187 -9.53 17.00 -1.36
CA LEU A 187 -9.71 15.67 -0.79
C LEU A 187 -8.59 14.76 -1.33
N LEU A 188 -7.64 14.43 -0.46
CA LEU A 188 -6.38 13.76 -0.83
C LEU A 188 -6.43 12.25 -0.63
N ALA A 189 -7.23 11.79 0.32
CA ALA A 189 -7.39 10.37 0.59
C ALA A 189 -8.75 10.07 1.24
N VAL A 190 -9.27 8.89 0.95
CA VAL A 190 -10.29 8.22 1.75
C VAL A 190 -9.69 6.92 2.26
N ARG A 191 -9.90 6.61 3.53
CA ARG A 191 -9.38 5.42 4.20
C ARG A 191 -10.51 4.69 4.87
N THR A 192 -10.80 3.51 4.34
CA THR A 192 -11.83 2.59 4.81
C THR A 192 -11.21 1.45 5.61
N ASN A 193 -12.01 0.60 6.23
CA ASN A 193 -11.50 -0.64 6.82
C ASN A 193 -10.93 -1.59 5.77
N ALA A 194 -11.54 -1.65 4.57
CA ALA A 194 -10.99 -2.42 3.45
C ALA A 194 -9.59 -1.91 3.05
N TRP A 195 -9.40 -0.58 3.03
CA TRP A 195 -8.10 0.01 2.75
C TRP A 195 -7.07 -0.36 3.83
N ARG A 196 -7.43 -0.36 5.12
CA ARG A 196 -6.50 -0.71 6.22
C ARG A 196 -6.07 -2.18 6.13
N TRP A 197 -6.99 -3.08 5.80
CA TRP A 197 -6.66 -4.48 5.53
C TRP A 197 -5.77 -4.64 4.30
N PHE A 198 -6.08 -3.92 3.21
CA PHE A 198 -5.24 -3.92 2.01
C PHE A 198 -3.81 -3.47 2.34
N ASP A 199 -3.66 -2.37 3.06
CA ASP A 199 -2.35 -1.79 3.41
C ASP A 199 -1.54 -2.73 4.32
N PHE A 200 -2.19 -3.39 5.27
CA PHE A 200 -1.57 -4.42 6.11
C PHE A 200 -1.10 -5.62 5.30
N LEU A 201 -1.97 -6.17 4.46
CA LEU A 201 -1.63 -7.31 3.59
C LEU A 201 -0.59 -6.93 2.53
N TRP A 202 -0.60 -5.67 2.08
CA TRP A 202 0.41 -5.13 1.19
C TRP A 202 1.78 -5.10 1.84
N ALA A 203 1.88 -4.62 3.08
CA ALA A 203 3.13 -4.65 3.84
C ALA A 203 3.68 -6.08 4.00
N LEU A 204 2.82 -7.07 4.28
CA LEU A 204 3.20 -8.48 4.32
C LEU A 204 3.63 -9.02 2.95
N HIS A 205 2.95 -8.59 1.88
CA HIS A 205 3.23 -9.05 0.52
C HIS A 205 4.59 -8.59 0.02
N ILE A 206 4.92 -7.32 0.25
CA ILE A 206 6.20 -6.74 -0.17
C ILE A 206 7.27 -6.82 0.92
N MET A 207 6.91 -7.30 2.15
CA MET A 207 7.82 -7.40 3.30
C MET A 207 8.47 -6.08 3.72
N ASP A 208 7.84 -4.97 3.42
CA ASP A 208 8.23 -3.66 3.92
C ASP A 208 7.25 -3.22 5.02
N TYR A 209 7.67 -3.40 6.26
CA TYR A 209 6.83 -3.15 7.44
C TYR A 209 6.93 -1.72 7.96
N GLU A 210 7.93 -0.97 7.51
CA GLU A 210 8.18 0.40 7.95
C GLU A 210 7.44 1.42 7.07
N ASN A 211 7.79 1.47 5.78
CA ASN A 211 7.26 2.49 4.86
C ASN A 211 6.13 1.96 3.99
N ARG A 212 6.08 0.64 3.77
CA ARG A 212 5.08 -0.07 2.94
C ARG A 212 5.04 0.39 1.46
N ASP A 213 6.17 0.88 0.97
CA ASP A 213 6.31 1.43 -0.38
C ASP A 213 7.47 0.82 -1.17
N ASN A 214 8.47 0.25 -0.46
CA ASN A 214 9.66 -0.30 -1.07
C ASN A 214 9.50 -1.82 -1.31
N PHE A 215 9.24 -2.21 -2.56
CA PHE A 215 9.20 -3.61 -2.99
C PHE A 215 10.51 -4.10 -3.64
N ASN A 216 11.58 -3.27 -3.60
CA ASN A 216 12.86 -3.58 -4.24
C ASN A 216 14.01 -3.62 -3.20
N HIS A 217 13.84 -4.44 -2.17
CA HIS A 217 14.85 -4.62 -1.13
C HIS A 217 15.34 -6.08 -1.05
N LEU A 218 16.48 -6.27 -0.40
CA LEU A 218 17.19 -7.55 -0.37
C LEU A 218 16.34 -8.71 0.15
N LEU A 219 15.51 -8.49 1.19
CA LEU A 219 14.71 -9.55 1.81
C LEU A 219 13.71 -10.17 0.82
N VAL A 220 12.93 -9.34 0.10
CA VAL A 220 11.98 -9.84 -0.88
C VAL A 220 12.67 -10.54 -2.04
N GLN A 221 13.83 -10.02 -2.50
CA GLN A 221 14.62 -10.64 -3.57
C GLN A 221 15.12 -12.01 -3.17
N VAL A 222 15.71 -12.15 -1.98
CA VAL A 222 16.21 -13.42 -1.46
C VAL A 222 15.08 -14.44 -1.33
N LEU A 223 13.95 -14.06 -0.74
CA LEU A 223 12.82 -14.96 -0.57
C LEU A 223 12.14 -15.33 -1.90
N ALA A 224 12.12 -14.43 -2.87
CA ALA A 224 11.65 -14.74 -4.23
C ALA A 224 12.54 -15.77 -4.90
N VAL A 225 13.87 -15.63 -4.82
CA VAL A 225 14.83 -16.61 -5.35
C VAL A 225 14.70 -17.97 -4.63
N LEU A 226 14.63 -17.96 -3.29
CA LEU A 226 14.43 -19.20 -2.51
C LEU A 226 13.12 -19.90 -2.88
N SER A 227 12.06 -19.16 -3.07
CA SER A 227 10.76 -19.68 -3.50
C SER A 227 10.85 -20.31 -4.90
N ALA A 228 11.50 -19.65 -5.84
CA ALA A 228 11.75 -20.19 -7.18
C ALA A 228 12.56 -21.49 -7.14
N ILE A 229 13.65 -21.54 -6.37
CA ILE A 229 14.46 -22.74 -6.17
C ILE A 229 13.63 -23.87 -5.56
N THR A 230 12.78 -23.56 -4.58
CA THR A 230 11.91 -24.53 -3.92
C THR A 230 10.92 -25.14 -4.92
N VAL A 231 10.25 -24.32 -5.73
CA VAL A 231 9.31 -24.79 -6.77
C VAL A 231 10.04 -25.66 -7.80
N LEU A 232 11.17 -25.20 -8.33
CA LEU A 232 11.96 -25.94 -9.32
C LEU A 232 12.47 -27.28 -8.76
N SER A 233 12.93 -27.31 -7.51
CA SER A 233 13.36 -28.55 -6.87
C SER A 233 12.21 -29.54 -6.66
N GLY A 234 10.99 -29.06 -6.36
CA GLY A 234 9.78 -29.87 -6.28
C GLY A 234 9.41 -30.50 -7.62
N LEU A 235 9.42 -29.69 -8.69
CA LEU A 235 9.18 -30.18 -10.07
C LEU A 235 10.23 -31.24 -10.48
N ALA A 236 11.51 -30.99 -10.19
CA ALA A 236 12.57 -31.96 -10.46
C ALA A 236 12.35 -33.29 -9.72
N LEU A 237 12.00 -33.22 -8.43
CA LEU A 237 11.65 -34.42 -7.64
C LEU A 237 10.45 -35.16 -8.20
N PHE A 238 9.43 -34.46 -8.65
CA PHE A 238 8.26 -35.06 -9.29
C PHE A 238 8.64 -35.83 -10.55
N VAL A 239 9.41 -35.23 -11.46
CA VAL A 239 9.87 -35.88 -12.70
C VAL A 239 10.73 -37.11 -12.42
N VAL A 240 11.69 -37.01 -11.46
CA VAL A 240 12.54 -38.13 -11.07
C VAL A 240 11.72 -39.29 -10.47
N THR A 241 10.69 -38.97 -9.69
CA THR A 241 9.83 -39.98 -9.08
C THR A 241 8.96 -40.69 -10.11
N LEU A 242 8.43 -39.96 -11.09
CA LEU A 242 7.64 -40.56 -12.20
C LEU A 242 8.49 -41.52 -13.04
N ARG A 243 9.71 -41.12 -13.41
CA ARG A 243 10.64 -41.97 -14.18
C ARG A 243 11.00 -43.26 -13.42
N ALA A 244 11.25 -43.16 -12.10
CA ALA A 244 11.53 -44.33 -11.30
C ALA A 244 10.38 -45.32 -11.21
N ARG A 245 9.12 -44.84 -11.17
CA ARG A 245 7.91 -45.70 -11.19
C ARG A 245 7.70 -46.39 -12.53
N GLY A 246 7.97 -45.72 -13.65
CA GLY A 246 7.86 -46.28 -14.98
C GLY A 246 8.86 -47.41 -15.22
N GLN A 247 10.04 -47.38 -14.60
CA GLN A 247 11.08 -48.44 -14.71
C GLN A 247 10.79 -49.67 -13.84
N THR A 248 9.89 -49.59 -12.86
CA THR A 248 9.53 -50.76 -12.00
C THR A 248 8.26 -51.45 -12.46
N ALA A 249 7.55 -50.90 -13.46
CA ALA A 249 6.29 -51.43 -14.01
C ALA A 249 6.48 -52.13 -15.37
N GLY A 250 7.68 -52.12 -15.93
CA GLY A 250 8.09 -52.89 -17.12
C GLY A 250 9.11 -53.95 -16.80
#